data_00c8ba426c2b0804733ed6971581362d
#
_entry.id   00c8ba426c2b0804733ed6971581362d
#
_cell.length_a   1.000
_cell.length_b   1.000
_cell.length_c   1.000
_cell.angle_alpha   90.00
_cell.angle_beta   90.00
_cell.angle_gamma   90.00
#
_symmetry.space_group_name_H-M   'P 1'
#
loop_
_entity.id
_entity.type
_entity.pdbx_description
1 polymer ?
#
loop_
_entity_poly.entity_id
_entity_poly.type
_entity_poly.pdbx_seq_one_letter_code
_entity_poly.pdbx_strand_id
1 'polypeptide(L)'
;MTVLRLLAAMLALILGMAATPAAAWGEFGHRTTASIALANVRPETRAAIQRLFPYAERLGTPECPLQSLEDAAVWPDCVRAQGSRWAYTAPWHYRTAPICEAFNPRANCASGNCVTAQIERAQRVLSDESLPGNVRLEALAFMVHFAGDVHMPLHSGDREDRGGNDREVTYGIVPDLNLHWAWDGPLAERAISSAQPALTRPYSAEERQALAGGGPDAWGRESWETARDFVYPEAFDRPPCEGELPKEATLTQEDIVRALPVAERRITQAGLRIAELLDAAFAPGKLAEPERR
;
A
#
# COMPACT_ATOMS: atom_id res chain seq x y z
N MET A 1 21.18 35.95 28.96
CA MET A 1 20.20 35.95 27.84
C MET A 1 20.60 35.04 26.66
N THR A 2 21.88 34.85 26.38
CA THR A 2 22.41 34.11 25.20
C THR A 2 22.27 32.59 25.36
N VAL A 3 22.52 32.02 26.54
CA VAL A 3 22.42 30.58 26.82
C VAL A 3 21.00 30.07 26.73
N LEU A 4 20.00 30.84 27.20
CA LEU A 4 18.58 30.47 27.15
C LEU A 4 18.06 30.46 25.70
N ARG A 5 18.57 31.32 24.83
CA ARG A 5 18.25 31.35 23.41
C ARG A 5 18.88 30.16 22.64
N LEU A 6 20.07 29.73 23.02
CA LEU A 6 20.73 28.55 22.44
C LEU A 6 20.01 27.26 22.86
N LEU A 7 19.57 27.16 24.13
CA LEU A 7 18.79 26.02 24.60
C LEU A 7 17.41 25.95 23.93
N ALA A 8 16.75 27.08 23.74
CA ALA A 8 15.47 27.13 23.00
C ALA A 8 15.62 26.78 21.54
N ALA A 9 16.73 27.19 20.89
CA ALA A 9 17.02 26.82 19.49
C ALA A 9 17.36 25.33 19.35
N MET A 10 18.09 24.74 20.29
CA MET A 10 18.35 23.28 20.32
C MET A 10 17.07 22.48 20.57
N LEU A 11 16.20 22.95 21.48
CA LEU A 11 14.93 22.28 21.76
C LEU A 11 13.98 22.34 20.54
N ALA A 12 13.97 23.46 19.80
CA ALA A 12 13.21 23.62 18.57
C ALA A 12 13.74 22.73 17.43
N LEU A 13 15.05 22.45 17.38
CA LEU A 13 15.66 21.53 16.40
C LEU A 13 15.33 20.07 16.70
N ILE A 14 15.20 19.68 17.98
CA ILE A 14 14.85 18.33 18.39
C ILE A 14 13.34 18.04 18.19
N LEU A 15 12.48 19.06 18.29
CA LEU A 15 11.03 18.91 18.03
C LEU A 15 10.67 18.83 16.53
N GLY A 16 11.62 19.08 15.62
CA GLY A 16 11.42 19.02 14.17
C GLY A 16 11.62 17.62 13.54
N MET A 17 12.06 16.63 14.28
CA MET A 17 12.11 15.24 13.83
C MET A 17 10.81 14.51 14.19
N ALA A 18 9.67 15.01 13.72
CA ALA A 18 8.48 14.19 13.66
C ALA A 18 8.77 13.06 12.66
N ALA A 19 8.86 11.82 13.15
CA ALA A 19 8.89 10.65 12.29
C ALA A 19 7.70 10.75 11.35
N THR A 20 7.94 10.88 10.05
CA THR A 20 6.88 10.79 9.04
C THR A 20 6.18 9.45 9.26
N PRO A 21 4.85 9.41 9.39
CA PRO A 21 4.15 8.14 9.48
C PRO A 21 4.55 7.31 8.25
N ALA A 22 4.92 6.05 8.49
CA ALA A 22 5.20 5.12 7.41
C ALA A 22 3.98 5.09 6.47
N ALA A 23 4.16 5.56 5.25
CA ALA A 23 3.21 5.39 4.18
C ALA A 23 3.48 4.01 3.58
N ALA A 24 2.45 3.24 3.29
CA ALA A 24 2.55 2.00 2.50
C ALA A 24 3.20 2.31 1.16
N TRP A 25 3.78 1.32 0.49
CA TRP A 25 4.60 1.60 -0.69
C TRP A 25 4.82 3.09 -0.90
N GLY A 26 5.98 3.66 -0.58
CA GLY A 26 6.19 5.10 -0.66
C GLY A 26 5.55 5.73 -1.89
N GLU A 27 5.38 7.01 -1.95
CA GLU A 27 4.65 7.71 -3.02
C GLU A 27 5.00 7.19 -4.42
N PHE A 28 6.30 6.89 -4.67
CA PHE A 28 6.75 6.39 -5.96
C PHE A 28 6.21 4.98 -6.26
N GLY A 29 6.17 4.09 -5.27
CA GLY A 29 5.61 2.74 -5.41
C GLY A 29 4.11 2.78 -5.71
N HIS A 30 3.33 3.55 -4.95
CA HIS A 30 1.89 3.71 -5.18
C HIS A 30 1.58 4.31 -6.56
N ARG A 31 2.28 5.36 -6.97
CA ARG A 31 2.13 5.94 -8.32
C ARG A 31 2.44 4.92 -9.42
N THR A 32 3.45 4.08 -9.18
CA THR A 32 3.82 3.02 -10.15
C THR A 32 2.73 1.95 -10.26
N THR A 33 2.11 1.51 -9.16
CA THR A 33 0.99 0.55 -9.24
C THR A 33 -0.20 1.11 -10.03
N ALA A 34 -0.51 2.40 -9.85
CA ALA A 34 -1.53 3.08 -10.65
C ALA A 34 -1.16 3.17 -12.13
N SER A 35 0.10 3.49 -12.45
CA SER A 35 0.58 3.56 -13.84
C SER A 35 0.56 2.18 -14.53
N ILE A 36 0.91 1.10 -13.82
CA ILE A 36 0.75 -0.28 -14.30
C ILE A 36 -0.74 -0.55 -14.57
N ALA A 37 -1.63 -0.18 -13.65
CA ALA A 37 -3.07 -0.36 -13.83
C ALA A 37 -3.57 0.38 -15.08
N LEU A 38 -3.20 1.64 -15.25
CA LEU A 38 -3.58 2.42 -16.44
C LEU A 38 -3.09 1.79 -17.74
N ALA A 39 -1.90 1.22 -17.76
CA ALA A 39 -1.38 0.54 -18.95
C ALA A 39 -2.17 -0.73 -19.31
N ASN A 40 -2.98 -1.27 -18.38
CA ASN A 40 -3.62 -2.58 -18.51
C ASN A 40 -5.17 -2.57 -18.41
N VAL A 41 -5.80 -1.45 -18.07
CA VAL A 41 -7.27 -1.32 -18.11
C VAL A 41 -7.78 -1.17 -19.54
N ARG A 42 -9.05 -1.52 -19.74
CA ARG A 42 -9.77 -1.30 -21.01
C ARG A 42 -9.90 0.20 -21.32
N PRO A 43 -9.97 0.59 -22.62
CA PRO A 43 -10.14 2.00 -23.01
C PRO A 43 -11.39 2.66 -22.38
N GLU A 44 -12.49 1.93 -22.29
CA GLU A 44 -13.76 2.39 -21.70
C GLU A 44 -13.61 2.67 -20.20
N THR A 45 -12.89 1.81 -19.49
CA THR A 45 -12.55 1.97 -18.08
C THR A 45 -11.69 3.20 -17.88
N ARG A 46 -10.65 3.39 -18.70
CA ARG A 46 -9.82 4.61 -18.67
C ARG A 46 -10.65 5.87 -18.84
N ALA A 47 -11.55 5.90 -19.82
CA ALA A 47 -12.46 7.03 -20.04
C ALA A 47 -13.41 7.25 -18.86
N ALA A 48 -13.89 6.17 -18.21
CA ALA A 48 -14.74 6.27 -17.03
C ALA A 48 -14.01 6.87 -15.82
N ILE A 49 -12.78 6.46 -15.57
CA ILE A 49 -11.90 7.00 -14.53
C ILE A 49 -11.72 8.51 -14.75
N GLN A 50 -11.39 8.94 -15.96
CA GLN A 50 -11.15 10.35 -16.28
C GLN A 50 -12.37 11.23 -16.02
N ARG A 51 -13.60 10.72 -16.20
CA ARG A 51 -14.84 11.44 -15.92
C ARG A 51 -15.08 11.72 -14.43
N LEU A 52 -14.36 11.05 -13.52
CA LEU A 52 -14.51 11.28 -12.07
C LEU A 52 -13.65 12.43 -11.56
N PHE A 53 -12.49 12.72 -12.11
CA PHE A 53 -11.58 13.74 -11.58
C PHE A 53 -12.16 15.16 -11.49
N PRO A 54 -13.07 15.62 -12.38
CA PRO A 54 -13.73 16.92 -12.22
C PRO A 54 -14.50 17.08 -10.90
N TYR A 55 -14.78 15.98 -10.17
CA TYR A 55 -15.45 16.06 -8.87
C TYR A 55 -14.49 16.28 -7.68
N ALA A 56 -13.17 16.33 -7.90
CA ALA A 56 -12.16 16.45 -6.85
C ALA A 56 -12.35 17.69 -5.94
N GLU A 57 -12.72 18.83 -6.49
CA GLU A 57 -12.98 20.05 -5.73
C GLU A 57 -14.06 19.84 -4.65
N ARG A 58 -15.05 18.95 -4.90
CA ARG A 58 -16.13 18.65 -3.94
C ARG A 58 -15.67 17.82 -2.74
N LEU A 59 -14.46 17.26 -2.77
CA LEU A 59 -13.88 16.56 -1.62
C LEU A 59 -13.34 17.53 -0.57
N GLY A 60 -13.05 18.79 -0.97
CA GLY A 60 -12.57 19.82 -0.05
C GLY A 60 -11.18 19.51 0.54
N THR A 61 -10.30 18.95 -0.26
CA THR A 61 -8.92 18.57 0.09
C THR A 61 -7.90 19.27 -0.82
N PRO A 62 -7.82 20.61 -0.82
CA PRO A 62 -6.99 21.35 -1.78
C PRO A 62 -5.50 21.05 -1.68
N GLU A 63 -5.03 20.64 -0.49
CA GLU A 63 -3.63 20.28 -0.25
C GLU A 63 -3.25 18.88 -0.77
N CYS A 64 -4.26 18.06 -1.12
CA CYS A 64 -4.08 16.72 -1.63
C CYS A 64 -4.62 16.63 -3.06
N PRO A 65 -3.77 16.84 -4.08
CA PRO A 65 -4.19 16.79 -5.49
C PRO A 65 -4.84 15.43 -5.84
N LEU A 66 -5.92 15.49 -6.64
CA LEU A 66 -6.61 14.30 -7.11
C LEU A 66 -7.08 14.53 -8.56
N GLN A 67 -6.15 14.51 -9.51
CA GLN A 67 -6.36 14.83 -10.91
C GLN A 67 -5.99 13.68 -11.85
N SER A 68 -5.39 12.62 -11.32
CA SER A 68 -4.95 11.44 -12.05
C SER A 68 -5.15 10.18 -11.21
N LEU A 69 -5.00 9.01 -11.82
CA LEU A 69 -5.03 7.74 -11.08
C LEU A 69 -3.79 7.59 -10.18
N GLU A 70 -2.67 8.14 -10.60
CA GLU A 70 -1.44 8.24 -9.82
C GLU A 70 -1.65 9.10 -8.56
N ASP A 71 -2.40 10.21 -8.67
CA ASP A 71 -2.77 11.00 -7.50
C ASP A 71 -3.73 10.22 -6.59
N ALA A 72 -4.70 9.50 -7.18
CA ALA A 72 -5.61 8.65 -6.43
C ALA A 72 -4.87 7.58 -5.60
N ALA A 73 -3.76 7.06 -6.12
CA ALA A 73 -2.94 6.09 -5.42
C ALA A 73 -2.23 6.63 -4.17
N VAL A 74 -2.06 7.94 -4.03
CA VAL A 74 -1.38 8.58 -2.87
C VAL A 74 -2.30 9.48 -2.05
N TRP A 75 -3.49 9.79 -2.56
CA TRP A 75 -4.44 10.67 -1.92
C TRP A 75 -4.87 10.23 -0.51
N PRO A 76 -5.13 8.92 -0.23
CA PRO A 76 -5.53 8.45 1.10
C PRO A 76 -4.49 8.76 2.18
N ASP A 77 -3.21 8.61 1.90
CA ASP A 77 -2.13 8.97 2.82
C ASP A 77 -2.04 10.47 3.05
N CYS A 78 -2.17 11.25 2.00
CA CYS A 78 -2.18 12.70 2.08
C CYS A 78 -3.31 13.20 2.99
N VAL A 79 -4.55 12.76 2.77
CA VAL A 79 -5.70 13.24 3.57
C VAL A 79 -5.69 12.71 5.00
N ARG A 80 -5.18 11.50 5.23
CA ARG A 80 -4.99 10.94 6.57
C ARG A 80 -4.10 11.84 7.43
N ALA A 81 -3.07 12.42 6.85
CA ALA A 81 -2.16 13.33 7.52
C ALA A 81 -2.78 14.69 7.88
N GLN A 82 -3.90 15.09 7.22
CA GLN A 82 -4.57 16.38 7.43
C GLN A 82 -5.47 16.45 8.68
N GLY A 83 -5.51 15.43 9.52
CA GLY A 83 -6.16 15.49 10.83
C GLY A 83 -7.56 14.88 10.89
N SER A 84 -8.44 15.44 11.76
CA SER A 84 -9.60 14.76 12.32
C SER A 84 -10.63 14.21 11.31
N ARG A 85 -10.77 14.83 10.14
CA ARG A 85 -11.76 14.39 9.14
C ARG A 85 -11.45 13.00 8.56
N TRP A 86 -10.16 12.66 8.40
CA TRP A 86 -9.71 11.45 7.72
C TRP A 86 -8.89 10.51 8.61
N ALA A 87 -8.51 10.95 9.83
CA ALA A 87 -7.67 10.17 10.73
C ALA A 87 -8.26 8.79 11.09
N TYR A 88 -9.59 8.64 11.04
CA TYR A 88 -10.26 7.36 11.28
C TYR A 88 -9.95 6.29 10.23
N THR A 89 -9.40 6.67 9.07
CA THR A 89 -9.02 5.73 8.00
C THR A 89 -7.66 5.06 8.26
N ALA A 90 -6.90 5.50 9.26
CA ALA A 90 -5.57 4.96 9.55
C ALA A 90 -5.51 3.41 9.61
N PRO A 91 -6.43 2.70 10.30
CA PRO A 91 -6.41 1.24 10.32
C PRO A 91 -6.82 0.58 9.01
N TRP A 92 -7.30 1.33 8.02
CA TRP A 92 -7.73 0.80 6.72
C TRP A 92 -6.57 0.45 5.79
N HIS A 93 -5.36 0.95 6.10
CA HIS A 93 -4.16 0.75 5.28
C HIS A 93 -3.51 -0.63 5.47
N TYR A 94 -3.87 -1.38 6.50
CA TYR A 94 -3.22 -2.64 6.83
C TYR A 94 -4.18 -3.65 7.46
N ARG A 95 -3.71 -4.89 7.54
CA ARG A 95 -4.27 -5.96 8.35
C ARG A 95 -3.14 -6.85 8.84
N THR A 96 -2.33 -6.36 9.74
CA THR A 96 -1.17 -7.06 10.29
C THR A 96 -1.61 -8.30 11.08
N ALA A 97 -1.56 -9.47 10.44
CA ALA A 97 -1.84 -10.75 11.07
C ALA A 97 -0.55 -11.37 11.63
N PRO A 98 -0.59 -12.02 12.83
CA PRO A 98 0.58 -12.66 13.40
C PRO A 98 1.18 -13.70 12.46
N ILE A 99 2.49 -13.59 12.14
CA ILE A 99 3.14 -14.52 11.22
C ILE A 99 3.50 -15.86 11.82
N CYS A 100 3.51 -15.96 13.15
CA CYS A 100 3.83 -17.19 13.87
C CYS A 100 2.61 -18.03 14.26
N GLU A 101 1.44 -17.65 13.77
CA GLU A 101 0.19 -18.37 13.91
C GLU A 101 -0.32 -18.84 12.54
N ALA A 102 -1.37 -19.63 12.51
CA ALA A 102 -2.07 -19.94 11.27
C ALA A 102 -2.73 -18.65 10.72
N PHE A 103 -2.64 -18.43 9.41
CA PHE A 103 -3.27 -17.24 8.80
C PHE A 103 -4.77 -17.19 9.12
N ASN A 104 -5.19 -16.10 9.72
CA ASN A 104 -6.59 -15.84 10.04
C ASN A 104 -7.08 -14.62 9.23
N PRO A 105 -7.98 -14.81 8.24
CA PRO A 105 -8.50 -13.72 7.42
C PRO A 105 -9.37 -12.72 8.20
N ARG A 106 -9.69 -13.00 9.46
CA ARG A 106 -10.44 -12.10 10.36
C ARG A 106 -9.55 -11.38 11.37
N ALA A 107 -8.25 -11.73 11.45
CA ALA A 107 -7.32 -11.06 12.35
C ALA A 107 -7.28 -9.57 12.06
N ASN A 108 -7.34 -8.75 13.12
CA ASN A 108 -7.26 -7.27 13.05
C ASN A 108 -8.21 -6.63 12.03
N CYS A 109 -9.40 -7.24 11.78
CA CYS A 109 -10.40 -6.75 10.84
C CYS A 109 -11.79 -6.63 11.49
N ALA A 110 -11.86 -6.20 12.76
CA ALA A 110 -13.13 -6.04 13.45
C ALA A 110 -14.01 -4.99 12.74
N SER A 111 -15.27 -5.37 12.48
CA SER A 111 -16.25 -4.51 11.80
C SER A 111 -15.80 -4.00 10.41
N GLY A 112 -14.94 -4.75 9.73
CA GLY A 112 -14.41 -4.35 8.42
C GLY A 112 -13.36 -3.22 8.48
N ASN A 113 -12.77 -2.97 9.63
CA ASN A 113 -11.78 -1.91 9.84
C ASN A 113 -10.36 -2.39 9.49
N CYS A 114 -10.16 -2.81 8.25
CA CYS A 114 -8.90 -3.31 7.72
C CYS A 114 -8.83 -3.17 6.19
N VAL A 115 -7.64 -3.28 5.62
CA VAL A 115 -7.35 -3.03 4.20
C VAL A 115 -8.21 -3.88 3.26
N THR A 116 -8.36 -5.18 3.49
CA THR A 116 -9.08 -6.07 2.57
C THR A 116 -10.57 -5.77 2.51
N ALA A 117 -11.20 -5.54 3.67
CA ALA A 117 -12.61 -5.16 3.73
C ALA A 117 -12.88 -3.78 3.12
N GLN A 118 -11.94 -2.85 3.22
CA GLN A 118 -12.08 -1.51 2.65
C GLN A 118 -11.88 -1.50 1.13
N ILE A 119 -11.04 -2.37 0.57
CA ILE A 119 -10.96 -2.58 -0.88
C ILE A 119 -12.34 -3.01 -1.41
N GLU A 120 -12.96 -4.03 -0.81
CA GLU A 120 -14.27 -4.51 -1.22
C GLU A 120 -15.37 -3.46 -1.08
N ARG A 121 -15.34 -2.70 0.04
CA ARG A 121 -16.28 -1.60 0.24
C ARG A 121 -16.11 -0.52 -0.83
N ALA A 122 -14.88 -0.10 -1.09
CA ALA A 122 -14.57 0.94 -2.07
C ALA A 122 -14.96 0.50 -3.48
N GLN A 123 -14.75 -0.77 -3.85
CA GLN A 123 -15.19 -1.32 -5.13
C GLN A 123 -16.71 -1.26 -5.29
N ARG A 124 -17.48 -1.64 -4.25
CA ARG A 124 -18.96 -1.55 -4.31
C ARG A 124 -19.43 -0.11 -4.48
N VAL A 125 -18.86 0.84 -3.73
CA VAL A 125 -19.20 2.26 -3.82
C VAL A 125 -18.84 2.84 -5.20
N LEU A 126 -17.67 2.49 -5.73
CA LEU A 126 -17.24 2.94 -7.05
C LEU A 126 -18.14 2.41 -8.17
N SER A 127 -18.63 1.18 -8.03
CA SER A 127 -19.50 0.53 -9.03
C SER A 127 -20.95 1.05 -9.02
N ASP A 128 -21.40 1.72 -7.96
CA ASP A 128 -22.76 2.23 -7.83
C ASP A 128 -22.92 3.56 -8.56
N GLU A 129 -23.46 3.50 -9.78
CA GLU A 129 -23.70 4.68 -10.62
C GLU A 129 -24.77 5.63 -10.08
N SER A 130 -25.58 5.21 -9.12
CA SER A 130 -26.57 6.08 -8.47
C SER A 130 -25.95 7.06 -7.48
N LEU A 131 -24.70 6.80 -7.04
CA LEU A 131 -24.00 7.65 -6.09
C LEU A 131 -23.38 8.89 -6.75
N PRO A 132 -23.25 10.01 -6.00
CA PRO A 132 -22.61 11.22 -6.49
C PRO A 132 -21.16 10.99 -6.95
N GLY A 133 -20.74 11.70 -7.99
CA GLY A 133 -19.40 11.55 -8.58
C GLY A 133 -18.23 11.77 -7.60
N ASN A 134 -18.37 12.68 -6.63
CA ASN A 134 -17.35 12.88 -5.58
C ASN A 134 -17.26 11.69 -4.61
N VAL A 135 -18.37 11.01 -4.29
CA VAL A 135 -18.38 9.80 -3.45
C VAL A 135 -17.69 8.64 -4.19
N ARG A 136 -17.97 8.51 -5.49
CA ARG A 136 -17.32 7.51 -6.34
C ARG A 136 -15.84 7.81 -6.57
N LEU A 137 -15.46 9.08 -6.69
CA LEU A 137 -14.05 9.48 -6.81
C LEU A 137 -13.26 9.18 -5.52
N GLU A 138 -13.84 9.46 -4.34
CA GLU A 138 -13.26 9.08 -3.06
C GLU A 138 -13.06 7.56 -2.98
N ALA A 139 -14.06 6.79 -3.37
CA ALA A 139 -13.99 5.33 -3.41
C ALA A 139 -12.93 4.83 -4.41
N LEU A 140 -12.78 5.47 -5.57
CA LEU A 140 -11.71 5.18 -6.52
C LEU A 140 -10.33 5.33 -5.86
N ALA A 141 -10.11 6.46 -5.17
CA ALA A 141 -8.82 6.73 -4.53
C ALA A 141 -8.52 5.70 -3.43
N PHE A 142 -9.48 5.42 -2.54
CA PHE A 142 -9.31 4.39 -1.52
C PHE A 142 -9.06 3.00 -2.11
N MET A 143 -9.80 2.59 -3.13
CA MET A 143 -9.63 1.27 -3.75
C MET A 143 -8.25 1.10 -4.36
N VAL A 144 -7.78 2.09 -5.11
CA VAL A 144 -6.46 2.05 -5.78
C VAL A 144 -5.34 2.01 -4.76
N HIS A 145 -5.38 2.87 -3.75
CA HIS A 145 -4.38 2.93 -2.70
C HIS A 145 -4.32 1.63 -1.88
N PHE A 146 -5.46 1.20 -1.33
CA PHE A 146 -5.51 0.01 -0.48
C PHE A 146 -5.17 -1.29 -1.24
N ALA A 147 -5.49 -1.35 -2.54
CA ALA A 147 -5.01 -2.45 -3.36
C ALA A 147 -3.48 -2.40 -3.57
N GLY A 148 -2.85 -1.25 -3.51
CA GLY A 148 -1.40 -1.11 -3.35
C GLY A 148 -0.91 -1.65 -2.02
N ASP A 149 -1.50 -1.15 -0.91
CA ASP A 149 -1.16 -1.47 0.47
C ASP A 149 -1.18 -2.97 0.76
N VAL A 150 -2.24 -3.66 0.38
CA VAL A 150 -2.40 -5.10 0.65
C VAL A 150 -1.31 -5.95 0.02
N HIS A 151 -0.60 -5.43 -0.99
CA HIS A 151 0.52 -6.12 -1.66
C HIS A 151 1.88 -5.86 -1.01
N MET A 152 1.99 -4.90 -0.12
CA MET A 152 3.18 -4.70 0.70
C MET A 152 3.20 -5.76 1.82
N PRO A 153 4.23 -6.62 1.88
CA PRO A 153 4.22 -7.77 2.79
C PRO A 153 3.96 -7.40 4.26
N LEU A 154 4.57 -6.33 4.75
CA LEU A 154 4.48 -5.91 6.13
C LEU A 154 3.18 -5.15 6.49
N HIS A 155 2.33 -4.86 5.50
CA HIS A 155 0.94 -4.43 5.74
C HIS A 155 0.00 -5.59 6.07
N SER A 156 0.46 -6.83 5.85
CA SER A 156 -0.35 -8.03 6.10
C SER A 156 0.26 -8.95 7.15
N GLY A 157 1.60 -9.05 7.25
CA GLY A 157 2.30 -9.88 8.20
C GLY A 157 2.92 -9.07 9.34
N ASP A 158 2.78 -9.57 10.59
CA ASP A 158 3.28 -8.90 11.80
C ASP A 158 3.97 -9.89 12.74
N ARG A 159 5.10 -9.48 13.28
CA ARG A 159 5.85 -10.23 14.31
C ARG A 159 5.81 -9.49 15.65
N GLU A 160 4.63 -8.99 16.03
CA GLU A 160 4.42 -8.15 17.23
C GLU A 160 5.31 -6.91 17.25
N ASP A 161 5.55 -6.33 16.08
CA ASP A 161 6.45 -5.20 15.85
C ASP A 161 5.86 -4.16 14.89
N ARG A 162 4.53 -4.14 14.82
CA ARG A 162 3.75 -3.24 13.97
C ARG A 162 4.15 -3.36 12.49
N GLY A 163 4.30 -4.61 12.00
CA GLY A 163 4.73 -4.89 10.65
C GLY A 163 6.15 -4.37 10.38
N GLY A 164 7.08 -4.58 11.30
CA GLY A 164 8.48 -4.19 11.15
C GLY A 164 8.80 -2.72 11.47
N ASN A 165 7.80 -1.90 11.89
CA ASN A 165 8.08 -0.51 12.29
C ASN A 165 8.95 -0.40 13.54
N ASP A 166 8.90 -1.39 14.43
CA ASP A 166 9.67 -1.42 15.67
C ASP A 166 11.01 -2.18 15.51
N ARG A 167 11.43 -2.48 14.26
CA ARG A 167 12.71 -3.12 13.92
C ARG A 167 13.60 -2.14 13.19
N GLU A 168 14.70 -1.75 13.82
CA GLU A 168 15.70 -0.89 13.23
C GLU A 168 16.54 -1.66 12.21
N VAL A 169 16.76 -1.08 11.03
CA VAL A 169 17.63 -1.70 10.00
C VAL A 169 18.58 -0.71 9.36
N THR A 170 19.78 -1.19 9.08
CA THR A 170 20.71 -0.54 8.16
C THR A 170 20.48 -1.08 6.76
N TYR A 171 20.07 -0.24 5.82
CA TYR A 171 19.84 -0.60 4.41
C TYR A 171 21.11 -0.34 3.60
N GLY A 172 21.87 -1.39 3.33
CA GLY A 172 23.21 -1.25 2.73
C GLY A 172 24.15 -0.47 3.62
N ILE A 173 24.36 0.81 3.30
CA ILE A 173 25.18 1.74 4.08
C ILE A 173 24.36 2.86 4.75
N VAL A 174 23.04 2.84 4.61
CA VAL A 174 22.13 3.86 5.16
C VAL A 174 21.58 3.35 6.49
N PRO A 175 21.99 3.92 7.63
CA PRO A 175 21.49 3.53 8.94
C PRO A 175 20.13 4.14 9.27
N ASP A 176 19.61 3.82 10.43
CA ASP A 176 18.47 4.46 11.09
C ASP A 176 17.15 4.38 10.30
N LEU A 177 16.97 3.34 9.49
CA LEU A 177 15.66 3.00 8.92
C LEU A 177 14.96 1.97 9.83
N ASN A 178 13.65 1.78 9.63
CA ASN A 178 12.98 0.59 10.14
C ASN A 178 12.71 -0.40 9.00
N LEU A 179 12.44 -1.66 9.34
CA LEU A 179 12.23 -2.73 8.36
C LEU A 179 11.04 -2.42 7.44
N HIS A 180 9.98 -1.84 8.00
CA HIS A 180 8.79 -1.44 7.24
C HIS A 180 9.16 -0.42 6.15
N TRP A 181 9.80 0.69 6.55
CA TRP A 181 10.20 1.73 5.60
C TRP A 181 11.26 1.26 4.59
N ALA A 182 12.15 0.35 4.99
CA ALA A 182 13.13 -0.21 4.06
C ALA A 182 12.44 -0.90 2.87
N TRP A 183 11.30 -1.55 3.10
CA TRP A 183 10.47 -2.19 2.05
C TRP A 183 9.61 -1.20 1.29
N ASP A 184 8.95 -0.28 1.98
CA ASP A 184 8.05 0.72 1.37
C ASP A 184 8.78 1.75 0.51
N GLY A 185 9.94 2.18 0.96
CA GLY A 185 10.73 3.24 0.33
C GLY A 185 11.85 2.69 -0.56
N PRO A 186 13.09 2.66 -0.06
CA PRO A 186 14.27 2.48 -0.90
C PRO A 186 14.32 1.14 -1.64
N LEU A 187 13.76 0.06 -1.09
CA LEU A 187 13.70 -1.23 -1.79
C LEU A 187 12.71 -1.18 -2.95
N ALA A 188 11.50 -0.66 -2.72
CA ALA A 188 10.50 -0.50 -3.77
C ALA A 188 11.00 0.42 -4.90
N GLU A 189 11.57 1.57 -4.55
CA GLU A 189 12.15 2.50 -5.53
C GLU A 189 13.25 1.85 -6.37
N ARG A 190 14.11 1.08 -5.74
CA ARG A 190 15.18 0.36 -6.43
C ARG A 190 14.63 -0.75 -7.32
N ALA A 191 13.68 -1.55 -6.84
CA ALA A 191 13.01 -2.59 -7.62
C ALA A 191 12.37 -2.01 -8.88
N ILE A 192 11.60 -0.93 -8.76
CA ILE A 192 10.95 -0.26 -9.89
C ILE A 192 11.97 0.29 -10.88
N SER A 193 13.01 0.98 -10.37
CA SER A 193 13.99 1.67 -11.22
C SER A 193 14.94 0.73 -11.93
N SER A 194 15.20 -0.46 -11.38
CA SER A 194 16.12 -1.44 -11.96
C SER A 194 15.45 -2.52 -12.81
N ALA A 195 14.12 -2.60 -12.78
CA ALA A 195 13.36 -3.63 -13.49
C ALA A 195 13.57 -3.62 -15.01
N GLN A 196 13.83 -4.80 -15.55
CA GLN A 196 13.99 -5.01 -17.00
C GLN A 196 13.16 -6.23 -17.44
N PRO A 197 12.13 -6.05 -18.28
CA PRO A 197 11.60 -4.78 -18.79
C PRO A 197 10.97 -3.92 -17.70
N ALA A 198 10.77 -2.63 -17.96
CA ALA A 198 10.11 -1.72 -17.00
C ALA A 198 8.74 -2.26 -16.56
N LEU A 199 8.40 -2.06 -15.28
CA LEU A 199 7.14 -2.58 -14.71
C LEU A 199 5.90 -1.91 -15.33
N THR A 200 5.99 -0.61 -15.64
CA THR A 200 4.90 0.12 -16.31
C THR A 200 4.88 -0.20 -17.81
N ARG A 201 4.09 -1.20 -18.18
CA ARG A 201 3.90 -1.66 -19.55
C ARG A 201 2.57 -2.41 -19.70
N PRO A 202 2.09 -2.63 -20.92
CA PRO A 202 1.06 -3.64 -21.17
C PRO A 202 1.59 -5.05 -20.87
N TYR A 203 0.77 -5.87 -20.22
CA TYR A 203 1.06 -7.28 -19.94
C TYR A 203 0.22 -8.20 -20.82
N SER A 204 0.79 -9.31 -21.27
CA SER A 204 0.05 -10.31 -22.05
C SER A 204 -1.05 -10.98 -21.20
N ALA A 205 -1.98 -11.67 -21.88
CA ALA A 205 -3.02 -12.41 -21.17
C ALA A 205 -2.44 -13.50 -20.26
N GLU A 206 -1.36 -14.17 -20.69
CA GLU A 206 -0.67 -15.20 -19.91
C GLU A 206 0.02 -14.62 -18.68
N GLU A 207 0.73 -13.48 -18.82
CA GLU A 207 1.34 -12.78 -17.69
C GLU A 207 0.30 -12.33 -16.65
N ARG A 208 -0.82 -11.78 -17.13
CA ARG A 208 -1.93 -11.38 -16.23
C ARG A 208 -2.55 -12.59 -15.53
N GLN A 209 -2.77 -13.68 -16.24
CA GLN A 209 -3.27 -14.92 -15.64
C GLN A 209 -2.33 -15.45 -14.55
N ALA A 210 -1.03 -15.31 -14.72
CA ALA A 210 -0.03 -15.80 -13.76
C ALA A 210 0.15 -14.87 -12.53
N LEU A 211 -0.13 -13.58 -12.67
CA LEU A 211 0.17 -12.56 -11.67
C LEU A 211 -1.06 -11.95 -11.00
N ALA A 212 -2.17 -11.83 -11.74
CA ALA A 212 -3.41 -11.24 -11.24
C ALA A 212 -4.33 -12.33 -10.63
N GLY A 213 -5.62 -12.04 -10.54
CA GLY A 213 -6.62 -12.93 -9.97
C GLY A 213 -6.66 -12.96 -8.44
N GLY A 214 -7.55 -13.81 -7.89
CA GLY A 214 -7.86 -13.83 -6.46
C GLY A 214 -8.73 -12.66 -6.02
N GLY A 215 -8.79 -12.44 -4.73
CA GLY A 215 -9.50 -11.33 -4.10
C GLY A 215 -8.71 -10.77 -2.93
N PRO A 216 -9.18 -9.67 -2.29
CA PRO A 216 -8.43 -8.96 -1.26
C PRO A 216 -7.89 -9.85 -0.13
N ASP A 217 -8.68 -10.81 0.36
CA ASP A 217 -8.22 -11.72 1.42
C ASP A 217 -7.12 -12.68 0.95
N ALA A 218 -7.20 -13.17 -0.30
CA ALA A 218 -6.14 -13.99 -0.88
C ALA A 218 -4.85 -13.18 -1.07
N TRP A 219 -4.96 -11.92 -1.52
CA TRP A 219 -3.82 -11.02 -1.66
C TRP A 219 -3.14 -10.70 -0.33
N GLY A 220 -3.95 -10.48 0.72
CA GLY A 220 -3.45 -10.30 2.08
C GLY A 220 -2.74 -11.56 2.61
N ARG A 221 -3.25 -12.76 2.28
CA ARG A 221 -2.57 -14.03 2.61
C ARG A 221 -1.21 -14.13 1.90
N GLU A 222 -1.15 -13.84 0.59
CA GLU A 222 0.11 -13.85 -0.17
C GLU A 222 1.15 -12.89 0.43
N SER A 223 0.72 -11.70 0.87
CA SER A 223 1.61 -10.73 1.52
C SER A 223 2.06 -11.21 2.90
N TRP A 224 1.16 -11.81 3.68
CA TRP A 224 1.46 -12.42 4.97
C TRP A 224 2.47 -13.59 4.82
N GLU A 225 2.27 -14.47 3.83
CA GLU A 225 3.21 -15.53 3.50
C GLU A 225 4.57 -14.96 3.09
N THR A 226 4.59 -13.92 2.26
CA THR A 226 5.82 -13.24 1.87
C THR A 226 6.55 -12.63 3.07
N ALA A 227 5.83 -12.01 4.00
CA ALA A 227 6.42 -11.50 5.24
C ALA A 227 7.06 -12.62 6.06
N ARG A 228 6.31 -13.73 6.30
CA ARG A 228 6.75 -14.86 7.10
C ARG A 228 7.92 -15.62 6.47
N ASP A 229 7.82 -15.91 5.16
CA ASP A 229 8.71 -16.88 4.50
C ASP A 229 9.90 -16.20 3.83
N PHE A 230 9.86 -14.87 3.65
CA PHE A 230 10.93 -14.13 3.01
C PHE A 230 11.39 -12.89 3.80
N VAL A 231 10.50 -11.90 4.07
CA VAL A 231 10.94 -10.60 4.60
C VAL A 231 11.67 -10.73 5.94
N TYR A 232 11.04 -11.39 6.92
CA TYR A 232 11.65 -11.56 8.24
C TYR A 232 12.85 -12.51 8.23
N PRO A 233 12.80 -13.70 7.58
CA PRO A 233 13.98 -14.56 7.48
C PRO A 233 15.18 -13.87 6.82
N GLU A 234 14.95 -13.12 5.74
CA GLU A 234 16.01 -12.42 5.02
C GLU A 234 16.63 -11.28 5.84
N ALA A 235 15.81 -10.55 6.60
CA ALA A 235 16.29 -9.44 7.41
C ALA A 235 17.10 -9.90 8.64
N PHE A 236 16.77 -11.07 9.23
CA PHE A 236 17.36 -11.50 10.50
C PHE A 236 18.21 -12.78 10.40
N ASP A 237 18.39 -13.32 9.18
CA ASP A 237 19.14 -14.55 8.90
C ASP A 237 18.74 -15.72 9.83
N ARG A 238 17.43 -15.86 10.08
CA ARG A 238 16.88 -16.92 10.94
C ARG A 238 15.35 -17.10 10.74
N PRO A 239 14.80 -18.27 11.13
CA PRO A 239 13.36 -18.46 11.17
C PRO A 239 12.67 -17.43 12.09
N PRO A 240 11.62 -16.74 11.62
CA PRO A 240 11.05 -15.62 12.37
C PRO A 240 10.28 -16.04 13.63
N CYS A 241 9.90 -17.31 13.73
CA CYS A 241 9.07 -17.82 14.83
C CYS A 241 9.86 -18.63 15.87
N GLU A 242 11.18 -18.66 15.79
CA GLU A 242 12.07 -19.34 16.72
C GLU A 242 12.75 -18.34 17.67
N GLY A 243 12.15 -18.15 18.85
CA GLY A 243 12.66 -17.22 19.87
C GLY A 243 12.42 -15.76 19.53
N GLU A 244 13.13 -14.85 20.22
CA GLU A 244 13.05 -13.41 19.98
C GLU A 244 13.93 -13.00 18.79
N LEU A 245 13.38 -12.14 17.93
CA LEU A 245 14.16 -11.50 16.87
C LEU A 245 15.00 -10.36 17.44
N PRO A 246 16.21 -10.12 16.91
CA PRO A 246 17.00 -8.93 17.23
C PRO A 246 16.19 -7.64 16.99
N LYS A 247 16.49 -6.60 17.75
CA LYS A 247 15.90 -5.27 17.53
C LYS A 247 16.45 -4.59 16.28
N GLU A 248 17.68 -4.91 15.94
CA GLU A 248 18.45 -4.31 14.85
C GLU A 248 18.87 -5.39 13.86
N ALA A 249 18.92 -5.03 12.58
CA ALA A 249 19.43 -5.88 11.51
C ALA A 249 20.16 -5.05 10.45
N THR A 250 20.95 -5.72 9.61
CA THR A 250 21.57 -5.10 8.44
C THR A 250 21.09 -5.84 7.19
N LEU A 251 20.41 -5.13 6.32
CA LEU A 251 20.13 -5.60 4.96
C LEU A 251 21.36 -5.30 4.11
N THR A 252 22.18 -6.31 3.89
CA THR A 252 23.38 -6.18 3.05
C THR A 252 22.99 -5.89 1.59
N GLN A 253 23.99 -5.52 0.77
CA GLN A 253 23.73 -5.36 -0.68
C GLN A 253 23.22 -6.67 -1.32
N GLU A 254 23.63 -7.81 -0.80
CA GLU A 254 23.24 -9.13 -1.29
C GLU A 254 21.78 -9.44 -0.93
N ASP A 255 21.36 -9.13 0.30
CA ASP A 255 19.98 -9.25 0.78
C ASP A 255 19.04 -8.34 -0.04
N ILE A 256 19.46 -7.10 -0.27
CA ILE A 256 18.72 -6.15 -1.11
C ILE A 256 18.52 -6.71 -2.53
N VAL A 257 19.58 -7.24 -3.16
CA VAL A 257 19.48 -7.81 -4.51
C VAL A 257 18.55 -9.02 -4.55
N ARG A 258 18.55 -9.88 -3.52
CA ARG A 258 17.62 -11.01 -3.41
C ARG A 258 16.17 -10.55 -3.22
N ALA A 259 15.96 -9.41 -2.58
CA ALA A 259 14.63 -8.86 -2.33
C ALA A 259 14.00 -8.14 -3.55
N LEU A 260 14.82 -7.64 -4.50
CA LEU A 260 14.31 -6.91 -5.68
C LEU A 260 13.22 -7.70 -6.45
N PRO A 261 13.42 -8.97 -6.87
CA PRO A 261 12.41 -9.68 -7.64
C PRO A 261 11.12 -9.95 -6.84
N VAL A 262 11.19 -10.03 -5.52
CA VAL A 262 10.02 -10.15 -4.66
C VAL A 262 9.22 -8.85 -4.65
N ALA A 263 9.88 -7.72 -4.46
CA ALA A 263 9.25 -6.40 -4.51
C ALA A 263 8.66 -6.09 -5.90
N GLU A 264 9.40 -6.35 -6.99
CA GLU A 264 8.93 -6.21 -8.37
C GLU A 264 7.64 -7.01 -8.60
N ARG A 265 7.63 -8.27 -8.17
CA ARG A 265 6.46 -9.14 -8.30
C ARG A 265 5.26 -8.57 -7.54
N ARG A 266 5.42 -8.14 -6.29
CA ARG A 266 4.33 -7.61 -5.46
C ARG A 266 3.76 -6.31 -6.04
N ILE A 267 4.62 -5.40 -6.52
CA ILE A 267 4.22 -4.14 -7.17
C ILE A 267 3.48 -4.42 -8.49
N THR A 268 3.98 -5.37 -9.29
CA THR A 268 3.31 -5.77 -10.53
C THR A 268 1.93 -6.37 -10.28
N GLN A 269 1.83 -7.28 -9.30
CA GLN A 269 0.55 -7.87 -8.88
C GLN A 269 -0.44 -6.80 -8.44
N ALA A 270 0.00 -5.82 -7.63
CA ALA A 270 -0.83 -4.70 -7.21
C ALA A 270 -1.41 -3.95 -8.41
N GLY A 271 -0.56 -3.54 -9.36
CA GLY A 271 -1.00 -2.79 -10.53
C GLY A 271 -1.97 -3.57 -11.42
N LEU A 272 -1.71 -4.84 -11.68
CA LEU A 272 -2.59 -5.69 -12.50
C LEU A 272 -3.94 -5.96 -11.81
N ARG A 273 -3.95 -6.18 -10.50
CA ARG A 273 -5.15 -6.41 -9.70
C ARG A 273 -5.98 -5.13 -9.54
N ILE A 274 -5.33 -3.95 -9.45
CA ILE A 274 -6.02 -2.66 -9.56
C ILE A 274 -6.71 -2.53 -10.92
N ALA A 275 -6.07 -2.93 -12.02
CA ALA A 275 -6.69 -2.90 -13.34
C ALA A 275 -7.94 -3.80 -13.41
N GLU A 276 -7.89 -5.01 -12.85
CA GLU A 276 -9.04 -5.92 -12.78
C GLU A 276 -10.19 -5.34 -11.93
N LEU A 277 -9.89 -4.77 -10.76
CA LEU A 277 -10.88 -4.11 -9.91
C LEU A 277 -11.57 -2.95 -10.63
N LEU A 278 -10.79 -2.13 -11.34
CA LEU A 278 -11.29 -0.99 -12.11
C LEU A 278 -12.16 -1.47 -13.29
N ASP A 279 -11.69 -2.46 -14.04
CA ASP A 279 -12.44 -3.04 -15.14
C ASP A 279 -13.76 -3.68 -14.67
N ALA A 280 -13.78 -4.29 -13.51
CA ALA A 280 -14.96 -4.85 -12.90
C ALA A 280 -15.93 -3.75 -12.42
N ALA A 281 -15.40 -2.69 -11.79
CA ALA A 281 -16.21 -1.60 -11.25
C ALA A 281 -16.91 -0.76 -12.34
N PHE A 282 -16.28 -0.63 -13.51
CA PHE A 282 -16.83 0.11 -14.65
C PHE A 282 -17.41 -0.79 -15.76
N ALA A 283 -17.63 -2.09 -15.48
CA ALA A 283 -18.28 -2.98 -16.45
C ALA A 283 -19.75 -2.61 -16.65
N PRO A 284 -20.23 -2.51 -17.90
CA PRO A 284 -21.65 -2.21 -18.14
C PRO A 284 -22.56 -3.30 -17.55
N GLY A 285 -23.54 -2.92 -16.78
CA GLY A 285 -24.67 -3.78 -16.39
C GLY A 285 -24.45 -4.74 -15.21
N LYS A 286 -23.49 -4.51 -14.32
CA LYS A 286 -23.33 -5.30 -13.08
C LYS A 286 -23.54 -4.47 -11.82
N LEU A 287 -24.80 -4.24 -11.48
CA LEU A 287 -25.19 -4.27 -10.06
C LEU A 287 -25.53 -5.73 -9.76
N ALA A 288 -24.61 -6.48 -9.17
CA ALA A 288 -24.98 -7.74 -8.53
C ALA A 288 -25.85 -7.38 -7.34
N GLU A 289 -27.11 -7.84 -7.34
CA GLU A 289 -27.96 -7.77 -6.16
C GLU A 289 -27.20 -8.40 -4.98
N PRO A 290 -27.20 -7.74 -3.80
CA PRO A 290 -26.66 -8.38 -2.60
C PRO A 290 -27.52 -9.61 -2.29
N GLU A 291 -26.91 -10.78 -2.25
CA GLU A 291 -27.54 -11.96 -1.65
C GLU A 291 -27.95 -11.59 -0.23
N ARG A 292 -29.25 -11.46 -0.01
CA ARG A 292 -29.84 -11.31 1.32
C ARG A 292 -29.63 -12.63 2.07
N ARG A 293 -28.72 -12.62 3.03
CA ARG A 293 -28.65 -13.64 4.08
C ARG A 293 -29.03 -13.02 5.42
#